data_ef60a1a8bd3edd122c2cdabf201baefa
#
_entry.id   ef60a1a8bd3edd122c2cdabf201baefa
#
_cell.length_a   1.000
_cell.length_b   1.000
_cell.length_c   1.000
_cell.angle_alpha   90.00
_cell.angle_beta   90.00
_cell.angle_gamma   90.00
#
_symmetry.space_group_name_H-M   'P 1'
#
loop_
_entity.id
_entity.type
_entity.pdbx_description
1 polymer ?
#
loop_
_entity_poly.entity_id
_entity_poly.type
_entity_poly.pdbx_seq_one_letter_code
_entity_poly.pdbx_strand_id
1 'polypeptide(L)'
;IPQKLQPFLKKYLTNPVMEQIKTSTVIADTIDNWLVSTKGRNKNGQILEILKGMQPYLAMIFVNTKERADDLHSYLVSNGLKVAKIHGGIPPRERKRIMNQVKKLEFEYIVATDLAARGIDIEGVSHVINDAIPQDLSFFVHRVGRTGRNGLSGTAITLYQPSDDSDIRELEKMGITFDPKVYKDGEFQDTYDRDRRANREKAYQKLDTEMIGLVKKKKKKIK
;
A
#
# COMPACT_ATOMS: atom_id res chain seq x y z
N ILE A 1 3.43 19.87 10.16
CA ILE A 1 4.60 19.62 11.04
C ILE A 1 4.09 18.93 12.29
N PRO A 2 4.65 17.76 12.69
CA PRO A 2 4.26 17.03 13.89
C PRO A 2 4.34 17.93 15.14
N GLN A 3 3.34 17.85 16.01
CA GLN A 3 3.27 18.68 17.22
C GLN A 3 4.54 18.59 18.09
N LYS A 4 5.18 17.41 18.14
CA LYS A 4 6.43 17.18 18.89
C LYS A 4 7.63 17.99 18.37
N LEU A 5 7.61 18.44 17.13
CA LEU A 5 8.68 19.27 16.53
C LEU A 5 8.44 20.77 16.72
N GLN A 6 7.25 21.20 17.08
CA GLN A 6 6.95 22.63 17.25
C GLN A 6 7.81 23.34 18.30
N PRO A 7 8.10 22.75 19.48
CA PRO A 7 9.00 23.38 20.46
C PRO A 7 10.44 23.53 19.92
N PHE A 8 10.91 22.52 19.17
CA PHE A 8 12.22 22.57 18.53
C PHE A 8 12.28 23.70 17.49
N LEU A 9 11.28 23.79 16.62
CA LEU A 9 11.22 24.85 15.61
C LEU A 9 11.18 26.25 16.23
N LYS A 10 10.37 26.46 17.29
CA LYS A 10 10.33 27.74 18.03
C LYS A 10 11.66 28.12 18.66
N LYS A 11 12.46 27.12 19.05
CA LYS A 11 13.78 27.37 19.68
C LYS A 11 14.86 27.79 18.69
N TYR A 12 14.82 27.22 17.46
CA TYR A 12 15.92 27.34 16.50
C TYR A 12 15.59 28.18 15.26
N LEU A 13 14.33 28.53 15.04
CA LEU A 13 13.91 29.37 13.91
C LEU A 13 13.41 30.73 14.40
N THR A 14 13.96 31.81 13.85
CA THR A 14 13.53 33.18 14.07
C THR A 14 12.57 33.58 12.97
N ASN A 15 11.30 33.86 13.33
CA ASN A 15 10.23 34.28 12.42
C ASN A 15 10.11 33.39 11.14
N PRO A 16 9.92 32.06 11.27
CA PRO A 16 9.79 31.19 10.10
C PRO A 16 8.52 31.51 9.32
N VAL A 17 8.65 31.62 8.01
CA VAL A 17 7.49 31.63 7.09
C VAL A 17 7.05 30.17 6.89
N MET A 18 5.78 29.88 7.19
CA MET A 18 5.23 28.53 7.00
C MET A 18 4.43 28.51 5.71
N GLU A 19 4.99 27.88 4.69
CA GLU A 19 4.26 27.57 3.46
C GLU A 19 3.75 26.11 3.52
N GLN A 20 2.46 25.93 3.38
CA GLN A 20 1.84 24.62 3.28
C GLN A 20 1.33 24.41 1.86
N ILE A 21 2.07 23.61 1.09
CA ILE A 21 1.63 23.19 -0.24
C ILE A 21 0.63 22.06 -0.04
N LYS A 22 -0.64 22.32 -0.36
CA LYS A 22 -1.66 21.26 -0.44
C LYS A 22 -1.51 20.58 -1.79
N THR A 23 -0.95 19.36 -1.81
CA THR A 23 -1.04 18.51 -2.99
C THR A 23 -2.46 17.98 -3.11
N SER A 24 -3.04 18.05 -4.29
CA SER A 24 -4.40 17.55 -4.57
C SER A 24 -4.48 16.03 -4.54
N THR A 25 -3.36 15.35 -4.76
CA THR A 25 -3.23 13.89 -4.77
C THR A 25 -2.19 13.44 -3.75
N VAL A 26 -2.55 12.44 -2.95
CA VAL A 26 -1.66 11.86 -1.91
C VAL A 26 -0.66 10.89 -2.56
N ILE A 27 -1.06 10.23 -3.64
CA ILE A 27 -0.24 9.36 -4.49
C ILE A 27 0.00 10.10 -5.81
N ALA A 28 1.21 10.00 -6.35
CA ALA A 28 1.56 10.63 -7.63
C ALA A 28 0.69 10.09 -8.77
N ASP A 29 0.26 10.97 -9.67
CA ASP A 29 -0.60 10.62 -10.82
C ASP A 29 0.09 9.67 -11.83
N THR A 30 1.40 9.50 -11.70
CA THR A 30 2.19 8.53 -12.48
C THR A 30 2.07 7.10 -11.97
N ILE A 31 1.34 6.86 -10.88
CA ILE A 31 1.22 5.54 -10.25
C ILE A 31 -0.20 5.01 -10.42
N ASP A 32 -0.33 3.90 -11.13
CA ASP A 32 -1.54 3.09 -11.14
C ASP A 32 -1.69 2.38 -9.78
N ASN A 33 -2.76 2.65 -9.05
CA ASN A 33 -2.97 2.10 -7.72
C ASN A 33 -4.14 1.10 -7.71
N TRP A 34 -3.82 -0.18 -7.91
CA TRP A 34 -4.79 -1.25 -8.06
C TRP A 34 -5.15 -1.93 -6.74
N LEU A 35 -6.42 -2.23 -6.56
CA LEU A 35 -6.93 -2.97 -5.41
C LEU A 35 -7.45 -4.34 -5.87
N VAL A 36 -6.84 -5.42 -5.38
CA VAL A 36 -7.10 -6.79 -5.85
C VAL A 36 -7.60 -7.68 -4.71
N SER A 37 -8.81 -8.22 -4.87
CA SER A 37 -9.39 -9.12 -3.87
C SER A 37 -8.73 -10.51 -3.89
N THR A 38 -8.38 -11.03 -2.72
CA THR A 38 -7.87 -12.39 -2.58
C THR A 38 -9.00 -13.44 -2.55
N LYS A 39 -10.21 -13.07 -2.13
CA LYS A 39 -11.42 -13.94 -2.06
C LYS A 39 -11.14 -15.38 -1.56
N GLY A 40 -10.33 -15.51 -0.52
CA GLY A 40 -9.98 -16.83 0.05
C GLY A 40 -8.97 -17.63 -0.76
N ARG A 41 -8.37 -17.06 -1.81
CA ARG A 41 -7.27 -17.69 -2.54
C ARG A 41 -6.00 -17.76 -1.67
N ASN A 42 -5.15 -18.72 -1.96
CA ASN A 42 -3.81 -18.75 -1.37
C ASN A 42 -3.01 -17.51 -1.82
N LYS A 43 -2.70 -16.61 -0.90
CA LYS A 43 -1.98 -15.37 -1.19
C LYS A 43 -0.61 -15.61 -1.84
N ASN A 44 0.14 -16.62 -1.39
CA ASN A 44 1.44 -16.93 -1.97
C ASN A 44 1.31 -17.31 -3.46
N GLY A 45 0.33 -18.16 -3.78
CA GLY A 45 0.03 -18.54 -5.16
C GLY A 45 -0.39 -17.35 -6.00
N GLN A 46 -1.26 -16.50 -5.47
CA GLN A 46 -1.74 -15.31 -6.18
C GLN A 46 -0.59 -14.30 -6.46
N ILE A 47 0.30 -14.08 -5.49
CA ILE A 47 1.48 -13.22 -5.70
C ILE A 47 2.39 -13.84 -6.77
N LEU A 48 2.64 -15.14 -6.70
CA LEU A 48 3.46 -15.84 -7.70
C LEU A 48 2.88 -15.71 -9.11
N GLU A 49 1.57 -15.90 -9.27
CA GLU A 49 0.86 -15.75 -10.55
C GLU A 49 0.99 -14.30 -11.07
N ILE A 50 0.79 -13.31 -10.22
CA ILE A 50 0.94 -11.88 -10.56
C ILE A 50 2.37 -11.60 -11.04
N LEU A 51 3.38 -12.04 -10.30
CA LEU A 51 4.78 -11.79 -10.65
C LEU A 51 5.16 -12.45 -11.97
N LYS A 52 4.70 -13.68 -12.21
CA LYS A 52 4.95 -14.40 -13.48
C LYS A 52 4.21 -13.79 -14.67
N GLY A 53 2.98 -13.32 -14.45
CA GLY A 53 2.18 -12.71 -15.51
C GLY A 53 2.67 -11.32 -15.92
N MET A 54 3.02 -10.47 -14.94
CA MET A 54 3.46 -9.10 -15.20
C MET A 54 4.94 -8.97 -15.59
N GLN A 55 5.78 -9.89 -15.11
CA GLN A 55 7.23 -9.87 -15.33
C GLN A 55 7.85 -8.47 -15.03
N PRO A 56 7.63 -7.92 -13.83
CA PRO A 56 8.10 -6.58 -13.49
C PRO A 56 9.63 -6.52 -13.57
N TYR A 57 10.17 -5.37 -14.03
CA TYR A 57 11.62 -5.16 -14.06
C TYR A 57 12.25 -5.29 -12.66
N LEU A 58 11.65 -4.67 -11.67
CA LEU A 58 11.97 -4.83 -10.25
C LEU A 58 10.70 -4.61 -9.44
N ALA A 59 10.29 -5.59 -8.64
CA ALA A 59 9.15 -5.45 -7.76
C ALA A 59 9.53 -5.47 -6.29
N MET A 60 8.91 -4.58 -5.51
CA MET A 60 9.00 -4.55 -4.07
C MET A 60 7.70 -5.04 -3.44
N ILE A 61 7.79 -6.13 -2.65
CA ILE A 61 6.64 -6.78 -2.02
C ILE A 61 6.66 -6.47 -0.53
N PHE A 62 5.67 -5.73 -0.07
CA PHE A 62 5.55 -5.35 1.33
C PHE A 62 4.71 -6.34 2.12
N VAL A 63 5.24 -6.74 3.26
CA VAL A 63 4.58 -7.61 4.24
C VAL A 63 4.61 -6.97 5.62
N ASN A 64 3.66 -7.35 6.50
CA ASN A 64 3.52 -6.71 7.81
C ASN A 64 4.46 -7.29 8.87
N THR A 65 4.90 -8.54 8.75
CA THR A 65 5.75 -9.21 9.75
C THR A 65 6.98 -9.85 9.13
N LYS A 66 8.01 -10.08 9.94
CA LYS A 66 9.24 -10.78 9.51
C LYS A 66 8.98 -12.25 9.18
N GLU A 67 8.11 -12.90 9.94
CA GLU A 67 7.70 -14.29 9.71
C GLU A 67 7.01 -14.42 8.34
N ARG A 68 6.14 -13.45 8.00
CA ARG A 68 5.50 -13.41 6.69
C ARG A 68 6.50 -13.15 5.57
N ALA A 69 7.54 -12.35 5.84
CA ALA A 69 8.62 -12.13 4.87
C ALA A 69 9.41 -13.42 4.61
N ASP A 70 9.72 -14.18 5.65
CA ASP A 70 10.43 -15.45 5.53
C ASP A 70 9.62 -16.52 4.79
N ASP A 71 8.33 -16.63 5.08
CA ASP A 71 7.41 -17.57 4.44
C ASP A 71 7.26 -17.26 2.94
N LEU A 72 6.90 -16.02 2.59
CA LEU A 72 6.72 -15.60 1.21
C LEU A 72 8.02 -15.72 0.41
N HIS A 73 9.15 -15.29 0.97
CA HIS A 73 10.45 -15.43 0.34
C HIS A 73 10.75 -16.89 0.01
N SER A 74 10.62 -17.80 0.99
CA SER A 74 10.88 -19.22 0.81
C SER A 74 9.99 -19.83 -0.28
N TYR A 75 8.71 -19.46 -0.28
CA TYR A 75 7.76 -19.91 -1.30
C TYR A 75 8.14 -19.43 -2.71
N LEU A 76 8.49 -18.16 -2.87
CA LEU A 76 8.85 -17.60 -4.18
C LEU A 76 10.17 -18.18 -4.70
N VAL A 77 11.18 -18.35 -3.84
CA VAL A 77 12.45 -18.98 -4.18
C VAL A 77 12.26 -20.43 -4.59
N SER A 78 11.44 -21.22 -3.87
CA SER A 78 11.13 -22.60 -4.23
C SER A 78 10.39 -22.74 -5.59
N ASN A 79 9.77 -21.65 -6.06
CA ASN A 79 9.15 -21.55 -7.38
C ASN A 79 10.06 -20.93 -8.46
N GLY A 80 11.36 -20.83 -8.18
CA GLY A 80 12.40 -20.47 -9.15
C GLY A 80 12.60 -18.96 -9.36
N LEU A 81 12.02 -18.10 -8.50
CA LEU A 81 12.20 -16.64 -8.61
C LEU A 81 13.46 -16.17 -7.88
N LYS A 82 14.11 -15.13 -8.42
CA LYS A 82 15.26 -14.45 -7.81
C LYS A 82 14.79 -13.40 -6.83
N VAL A 83 14.62 -13.78 -5.58
CA VAL A 83 14.01 -12.94 -4.53
C VAL A 83 15.02 -12.61 -3.44
N ALA A 84 15.15 -11.35 -3.09
CA ALA A 84 15.79 -10.89 -1.87
C ALA A 84 14.75 -10.70 -0.76
N LYS A 85 15.16 -10.83 0.52
CA LYS A 85 14.31 -10.43 1.65
C LYS A 85 15.02 -9.42 2.54
N ILE A 86 14.25 -8.47 3.10
CA ILE A 86 14.77 -7.42 3.97
C ILE A 86 13.79 -7.18 5.12
N HIS A 87 14.17 -7.58 6.33
CA HIS A 87 13.40 -7.34 7.55
C HIS A 87 14.32 -7.07 8.75
N GLY A 88 13.77 -6.69 9.89
CA GLY A 88 14.55 -6.27 11.06
C GLY A 88 15.41 -7.36 11.69
N GLY A 89 15.19 -8.64 11.37
CA GLY A 89 16.02 -9.76 11.83
C GLY A 89 17.29 -9.98 11.03
N ILE A 90 17.51 -9.25 9.92
CA ILE A 90 18.70 -9.41 9.08
C ILE A 90 19.83 -8.52 9.62
N PRO A 91 21.03 -9.10 9.90
CA PRO A 91 22.18 -8.36 10.39
C PRO A 91 22.59 -7.22 9.42
N PRO A 92 23.08 -6.07 9.93
CA PRO A 92 23.43 -4.91 9.10
C PRO A 92 24.43 -5.22 7.98
N ARG A 93 25.41 -6.08 8.23
CA ARG A 93 26.41 -6.50 7.23
C ARG A 93 25.78 -7.28 6.07
N GLU A 94 24.88 -8.20 6.40
CA GLU A 94 24.17 -8.99 5.39
C GLU A 94 23.19 -8.12 4.60
N ARG A 95 22.48 -7.23 5.28
CA ARG A 95 21.60 -6.24 4.63
C ARG A 95 22.36 -5.38 3.61
N LYS A 96 23.58 -4.91 3.95
CA LYS A 96 24.42 -4.15 3.01
C LYS A 96 24.79 -5.00 1.80
N ARG A 97 25.09 -6.29 1.99
CA ARG A 97 25.38 -7.22 0.89
C ARG A 97 24.17 -7.39 -0.04
N ILE A 98 23.00 -7.67 0.54
CA ILE A 98 21.74 -7.81 -0.21
C ILE A 98 21.45 -6.53 -1.01
N MET A 99 21.59 -5.36 -0.41
CA MET A 99 21.37 -4.10 -1.09
C MET A 99 22.32 -3.87 -2.26
N ASN A 100 23.58 -4.27 -2.14
CA ASN A 100 24.54 -4.19 -3.25
C ASN A 100 24.17 -5.15 -4.39
N GLN A 101 23.65 -6.33 -4.07
CA GLN A 101 23.17 -7.30 -5.05
C GLN A 101 21.89 -6.81 -5.77
N VAL A 102 20.97 -6.20 -5.03
CA VAL A 102 19.78 -5.54 -5.61
C VAL A 102 20.18 -4.44 -6.60
N LYS A 103 21.14 -3.58 -6.23
CA LYS A 103 21.64 -2.52 -7.13
C LYS A 103 22.31 -3.07 -8.40
N LYS A 104 22.83 -4.30 -8.35
CA LYS A 104 23.41 -5.01 -9.51
C LYS A 104 22.36 -5.80 -10.30
N LEU A 105 21.07 -5.71 -9.91
CA LEU A 105 19.98 -6.45 -10.52
C LEU A 105 20.15 -7.99 -10.46
N GLU A 106 20.84 -8.47 -9.41
CA GLU A 106 20.94 -9.91 -9.16
C GLU A 106 19.60 -10.51 -8.65
N PHE A 107 18.70 -9.65 -8.15
CA PHE A 107 17.36 -9.97 -7.74
C PHE A 107 16.32 -9.16 -8.55
N GLU A 108 15.23 -9.81 -8.90
CA GLU A 108 14.09 -9.19 -9.61
C GLU A 108 12.98 -8.79 -8.63
N TYR A 109 12.99 -9.40 -7.44
CA TYR A 109 11.95 -9.23 -6.42
C TYR A 109 12.56 -9.00 -5.05
N ILE A 110 11.93 -8.16 -4.25
CA ILE A 110 12.36 -7.84 -2.89
C ILE A 110 11.15 -7.95 -1.96
N VAL A 111 11.19 -8.89 -1.02
CA VAL A 111 10.20 -8.98 0.07
C VAL A 111 10.70 -8.18 1.26
N ALA A 112 9.93 -7.20 1.73
CA ALA A 112 10.36 -6.31 2.80
C ALA A 112 9.25 -5.98 3.80
N THR A 113 9.66 -5.73 5.06
CA THR A 113 8.79 -5.08 6.05
C THR A 113 8.98 -3.56 6.01
N ASP A 114 7.97 -2.79 6.44
CA ASP A 114 7.98 -1.32 6.42
C ASP A 114 9.21 -0.72 7.10
N LEU A 115 9.47 -1.16 8.33
CA LEU A 115 10.60 -0.63 9.12
C LEU A 115 11.93 -0.90 8.45
N ALA A 116 12.07 -2.04 7.82
CA ALA A 116 13.28 -2.43 7.12
C ALA A 116 13.44 -1.72 5.77
N ALA A 117 12.36 -1.37 5.12
CA ALA A 117 12.38 -0.63 3.86
C ALA A 117 12.65 0.88 4.04
N ARG A 118 12.56 1.40 5.27
CA ARG A 118 12.89 2.80 5.55
C ARG A 118 14.36 3.09 5.28
N GLY A 119 14.62 4.22 4.61
CA GLY A 119 15.97 4.65 4.28
C GLY A 119 16.67 3.80 3.22
N ILE A 120 15.94 2.85 2.62
CA ILE A 120 16.43 2.13 1.45
C ILE A 120 16.10 2.95 0.22
N ASP A 121 17.15 3.40 -0.46
CA ASP A 121 17.04 4.01 -1.76
C ASP A 121 17.34 2.98 -2.84
N ILE A 122 16.27 2.49 -3.47
CA ILE A 122 16.31 1.56 -4.60
C ILE A 122 15.66 2.29 -5.77
N GLU A 123 16.45 2.52 -6.78
CA GLU A 123 15.98 3.05 -8.05
C GLU A 123 15.41 1.94 -8.94
N GLY A 124 14.54 2.31 -9.87
CA GLY A 124 14.02 1.38 -10.88
C GLY A 124 12.95 0.40 -10.36
N VAL A 125 12.37 0.62 -9.18
CA VAL A 125 11.22 -0.16 -8.72
C VAL A 125 10.03 0.18 -9.62
N SER A 126 9.68 -0.75 -10.51
CA SER A 126 8.56 -0.62 -11.42
C SER A 126 7.22 -0.96 -10.77
N HIS A 127 7.23 -1.90 -9.84
CA HIS A 127 6.02 -2.40 -9.18
C HIS A 127 6.16 -2.46 -7.66
N VAL A 128 5.10 -2.10 -6.97
CA VAL A 128 4.93 -2.32 -5.54
C VAL A 128 3.76 -3.28 -5.34
N ILE A 129 3.96 -4.33 -4.55
CA ILE A 129 2.89 -5.24 -4.17
C ILE A 129 2.73 -5.18 -2.65
N ASN A 130 1.56 -4.80 -2.17
CA ASN A 130 1.20 -4.90 -0.76
C ASN A 130 0.52 -6.26 -0.55
N ASP A 131 1.20 -7.22 0.09
CA ASP A 131 0.63 -8.51 0.51
C ASP A 131 -0.57 -8.30 1.45
N ALA A 132 -0.52 -7.23 2.21
CA ALA A 132 -1.61 -6.78 3.08
C ALA A 132 -1.52 -5.26 3.28
N ILE A 133 -2.64 -4.65 3.67
CA ILE A 133 -2.67 -3.26 4.12
C ILE A 133 -1.74 -3.11 5.34
N PRO A 134 -0.93 -2.05 5.43
CA PRO A 134 -0.05 -1.84 6.59
C PRO A 134 -0.86 -1.64 7.87
N GLN A 135 -0.37 -2.15 9.00
CA GLN A 135 -1.01 -1.96 10.32
C GLN A 135 -1.12 -0.47 10.70
N ASP A 136 -0.09 0.32 10.40
CA ASP A 136 -0.14 1.77 10.47
C ASP A 136 -0.35 2.30 9.05
N LEU A 137 -1.55 2.82 8.79
CA LEU A 137 -1.97 3.30 7.46
C LEU A 137 -1.08 4.42 6.91
N SER A 138 -0.37 5.15 7.77
CA SER A 138 0.58 6.17 7.34
C SER A 138 1.72 5.62 6.48
N PHE A 139 2.03 4.33 6.59
CA PHE A 139 3.03 3.67 5.75
C PHE A 139 2.56 3.38 4.34
N PHE A 140 1.25 3.40 4.08
CA PHE A 140 0.71 3.06 2.75
C PHE A 140 1.31 3.92 1.65
N VAL A 141 1.29 5.24 1.83
CA VAL A 141 1.87 6.20 0.88
C VAL A 141 3.38 5.99 0.71
N HIS A 142 4.08 5.67 1.80
CA HIS A 142 5.52 5.38 1.76
C HIS A 142 5.85 4.09 1.02
N ARG A 143 4.97 3.07 1.07
CA ARG A 143 5.10 1.85 0.27
C ARG A 143 4.89 2.14 -1.20
N VAL A 144 3.75 2.71 -1.54
CA VAL A 144 3.37 3.04 -2.92
C VAL A 144 4.41 3.97 -3.57
N GLY A 145 4.88 4.98 -2.84
CA GLY A 145 5.93 5.91 -3.31
C GLY A 145 7.33 5.28 -3.49
N ARG A 146 7.48 3.94 -3.44
CA ARG A 146 8.71 3.28 -3.89
C ARG A 146 8.75 3.13 -5.39
N THR A 147 7.62 3.10 -6.07
CA THR A 147 7.52 3.18 -7.53
C THR A 147 7.13 4.58 -8.00
N GLY A 148 7.06 4.81 -9.29
CA GLY A 148 6.64 6.09 -9.87
C GLY A 148 7.59 7.26 -9.61
N ARG A 149 8.87 7.00 -9.38
CA ARG A 149 9.89 8.03 -9.09
C ARG A 149 10.53 8.59 -10.34
N ASN A 150 11.07 9.80 -10.21
CA ASN A 150 11.83 10.48 -11.28
C ASN A 150 11.03 10.64 -12.59
N GLY A 151 9.71 10.84 -12.49
CA GLY A 151 8.82 10.99 -13.64
C GLY A 151 8.51 9.69 -14.40
N LEU A 152 8.95 8.55 -13.89
CA LEU A 152 8.60 7.24 -14.44
C LEU A 152 7.20 6.82 -13.97
N SER A 153 6.51 6.05 -14.79
CA SER A 153 5.27 5.38 -14.39
C SER A 153 5.56 4.23 -13.44
N GLY A 154 4.59 3.90 -12.58
CA GLY A 154 4.69 2.79 -11.66
C GLY A 154 3.33 2.12 -11.41
N THR A 155 3.35 0.90 -10.94
CA THR A 155 2.13 0.17 -10.57
C THR A 155 2.21 -0.27 -9.12
N ALA A 156 1.19 0.07 -8.33
CA ALA A 156 1.01 -0.42 -6.98
C ALA A 156 -0.20 -1.36 -6.93
N ILE A 157 0.00 -2.57 -6.42
CA ILE A 157 -1.03 -3.60 -6.29
C ILE A 157 -1.24 -3.88 -4.82
N THR A 158 -2.45 -3.68 -4.32
CA THR A 158 -2.79 -4.00 -2.93
C THR A 158 -3.73 -5.19 -2.88
N LEU A 159 -3.26 -6.29 -2.28
CA LEU A 159 -4.08 -7.46 -2.01
C LEU A 159 -4.92 -7.22 -0.75
N TYR A 160 -6.22 -7.47 -0.84
CA TYR A 160 -7.13 -7.25 0.28
C TYR A 160 -8.13 -8.40 0.46
N GLN A 161 -8.65 -8.48 1.67
CA GLN A 161 -9.76 -9.36 2.06
C GLN A 161 -10.96 -8.50 2.49
N PRO A 162 -12.18 -9.08 2.58
CA PRO A 162 -13.35 -8.36 3.08
C PRO A 162 -13.17 -7.78 4.50
N SER A 163 -12.32 -8.38 5.34
CA SER A 163 -11.95 -7.86 6.66
C SER A 163 -11.22 -6.52 6.61
N ASP A 164 -10.57 -6.19 5.49
CA ASP A 164 -9.75 -5.00 5.33
C ASP A 164 -10.57 -3.78 4.85
N ASP A 165 -11.89 -3.95 4.70
CA ASP A 165 -12.80 -2.92 4.19
C ASP A 165 -12.80 -1.62 5.03
N SER A 166 -12.58 -1.70 6.35
CA SER A 166 -12.45 -0.53 7.22
C SER A 166 -11.21 0.28 6.92
N ASP A 167 -10.08 -0.40 6.72
CA ASP A 167 -8.78 0.22 6.47
C ASP A 167 -8.75 0.85 5.08
N ILE A 168 -9.36 0.17 4.08
CA ILE A 168 -9.52 0.73 2.73
C ILE A 168 -10.29 2.05 2.78
N ARG A 169 -11.42 2.09 3.52
CA ARG A 169 -12.20 3.32 3.68
C ARG A 169 -11.43 4.44 4.37
N GLU A 170 -10.59 4.09 5.34
CA GLU A 170 -9.76 5.08 6.02
C GLU A 170 -8.69 5.64 5.06
N LEU A 171 -8.06 4.79 4.25
CA LEU A 171 -7.14 5.22 3.20
C LEU A 171 -7.84 6.11 2.15
N GLU A 172 -9.07 5.77 1.75
CA GLU A 172 -9.87 6.61 0.84
C GLU A 172 -10.18 7.99 1.45
N LYS A 173 -10.50 8.06 2.75
CA LYS A 173 -10.67 9.34 3.48
C LYS A 173 -9.38 10.17 3.54
N MET A 174 -8.23 9.52 3.56
CA MET A 174 -6.93 10.18 3.46
C MET A 174 -6.64 10.73 2.04
N GLY A 175 -7.54 10.51 1.08
CA GLY A 175 -7.40 10.98 -0.31
C GLY A 175 -6.72 9.98 -1.25
N ILE A 176 -6.61 8.72 -0.83
CA ILE A 176 -6.06 7.67 -1.69
C ILE A 176 -7.17 7.10 -2.57
N THR A 177 -6.95 7.07 -3.87
CA THR A 177 -7.85 6.44 -4.82
C THR A 177 -7.35 5.08 -5.22
N PHE A 178 -8.27 4.12 -5.34
CA PHE A 178 -7.96 2.77 -5.80
C PHE A 178 -8.72 2.46 -7.08
N ASP A 179 -8.05 1.76 -7.99
CA ASP A 179 -8.65 1.16 -9.17
C ASP A 179 -8.87 -0.34 -8.91
N PRO A 180 -10.11 -0.80 -8.69
CA PRO A 180 -10.39 -2.20 -8.38
C PRO A 180 -10.15 -3.09 -9.60
N LYS A 181 -9.31 -4.10 -9.44
CA LYS A 181 -8.97 -5.10 -10.47
C LYS A 181 -9.23 -6.51 -9.99
N VAL A 182 -9.47 -7.41 -10.92
CA VAL A 182 -9.45 -8.87 -10.70
C VAL A 182 -8.30 -9.45 -11.51
N TYR A 183 -7.47 -10.26 -10.86
CA TYR A 183 -6.46 -11.05 -11.56
C TYR A 183 -7.03 -12.41 -11.94
N LYS A 184 -7.15 -12.67 -13.22
CA LYS A 184 -7.72 -13.92 -13.76
C LYS A 184 -7.06 -14.27 -15.09
N ASP A 185 -6.77 -15.56 -15.27
CA ASP A 185 -6.21 -16.11 -16.51
C ASP A 185 -4.91 -15.42 -16.98
N GLY A 186 -4.08 -14.98 -16.01
CA GLY A 186 -2.80 -14.32 -16.28
C GLY A 186 -2.86 -12.81 -16.49
N GLU A 187 -4.04 -12.19 -16.43
CA GLU A 187 -4.25 -10.78 -16.73
C GLU A 187 -5.06 -10.05 -15.65
N PHE A 188 -4.84 -8.73 -15.53
CA PHE A 188 -5.70 -7.87 -14.76
C PHE A 188 -6.87 -7.38 -15.59
N GLN A 189 -8.06 -7.59 -15.05
CA GLN A 189 -9.32 -7.16 -15.67
C GLN A 189 -10.01 -6.15 -14.76
N ASP A 190 -10.67 -5.17 -15.37
CA ASP A 190 -11.52 -4.26 -14.62
C ASP A 190 -12.62 -5.04 -13.92
N THR A 191 -12.83 -4.75 -12.65
CA THR A 191 -14.02 -5.28 -11.99
C THR A 191 -15.21 -4.48 -12.48
N TYR A 192 -16.17 -5.14 -13.10
CA TYR A 192 -17.51 -4.59 -13.33
C TYR A 192 -18.30 -4.36 -12.03
N ASP A 193 -17.63 -4.36 -10.89
CA ASP A 193 -18.20 -4.08 -9.57
C ASP A 193 -18.45 -2.57 -9.37
N ARG A 194 -18.86 -1.87 -10.47
CA ARG A 194 -19.54 -0.56 -10.39
C ARG A 194 -20.74 -0.64 -9.44
N ASP A 195 -21.38 -1.81 -9.38
CA ASP A 195 -22.49 -2.06 -8.48
C ASP A 195 -22.08 -2.08 -7.00
N ARG A 196 -20.88 -2.50 -6.65
CA ARG A 196 -20.41 -2.43 -5.25
C ARG A 196 -20.18 -1.00 -4.79
N ARG A 197 -19.59 -0.13 -5.63
CA ARG A 197 -19.40 1.28 -5.30
C ARG A 197 -20.76 2.00 -5.21
N ALA A 198 -21.63 1.78 -6.18
CA ALA A 198 -22.99 2.32 -6.18
C ALA A 198 -23.85 1.73 -5.05
N ASN A 199 -23.74 0.45 -4.74
CA ASN A 199 -24.44 -0.19 -3.62
C ASN A 199 -23.87 0.23 -2.26
N ARG A 200 -22.55 0.47 -2.14
CA ARG A 200 -21.92 1.10 -0.97
C ARG A 200 -22.44 2.53 -0.77
N GLU A 201 -22.41 3.38 -1.78
CA GLU A 201 -22.92 4.74 -1.69
C GLU A 201 -24.41 4.77 -1.30
N LYS A 202 -25.23 3.92 -1.92
CA LYS A 202 -26.65 3.76 -1.54
C LYS A 202 -26.82 3.27 -0.10
N ALA A 203 -26.00 2.32 0.35
CA ALA A 203 -26.03 1.82 1.73
C ALA A 203 -25.62 2.91 2.74
N TYR A 204 -24.62 3.73 2.42
CA TYR A 204 -24.22 4.87 3.26
C TYR A 204 -25.30 5.95 3.30
N GLN A 205 -25.85 6.34 2.16
CA GLN A 205 -26.94 7.32 2.10
C GLN A 205 -28.16 6.84 2.90
N LYS A 206 -28.46 5.55 2.86
CA LYS A 206 -29.54 4.95 3.65
C LYS A 206 -29.26 5.01 5.15
N LEU A 207 -28.05 4.65 5.58
CA LEU A 207 -27.60 4.74 6.98
C LEU A 207 -27.62 6.18 7.51
N ASP A 208 -27.12 7.13 6.73
CA ASP A 208 -27.15 8.56 7.09
C ASP A 208 -28.59 9.07 7.21
N THR A 209 -29.46 8.67 6.29
CA THR A 209 -30.88 9.04 6.34
C THR A 209 -31.59 8.45 7.56
N GLU A 210 -31.30 7.21 7.91
CA GLU A 210 -31.84 6.55 9.12
C GLU A 210 -31.31 7.19 10.40
N MET A 211 -30.02 7.50 10.47
CA MET A 211 -29.41 8.21 11.59
C MET A 211 -30.01 9.60 11.81
N ILE A 212 -30.19 10.37 10.72
CA ILE A 212 -30.84 11.69 10.76
C ILE A 212 -32.30 11.55 11.24
N GLY A 213 -33.01 10.51 10.78
CA GLY A 213 -34.37 10.20 11.22
C GLY A 213 -34.48 9.87 12.72
N LEU A 214 -33.51 9.11 13.25
CA LEU A 214 -33.43 8.78 14.69
C LEU A 214 -33.13 10.01 15.55
N VAL A 215 -32.24 10.88 15.10
CA VAL A 215 -31.93 12.14 15.80
C VAL A 215 -33.13 13.07 15.83
N LYS A 216 -33.89 13.20 14.72
CA LYS A 216 -35.14 13.98 14.68
C LYS A 216 -36.21 13.40 15.59
N LYS A 217 -36.39 12.07 15.67
CA LYS A 217 -37.32 11.42 16.60
C LYS A 217 -36.95 11.63 18.07
N LYS A 218 -35.66 11.60 18.42
CA LYS A 218 -35.19 11.89 19.78
C LYS A 218 -35.47 13.33 20.18
N LYS A 219 -35.25 14.31 19.28
CA LYS A 219 -35.56 15.74 19.54
C LYS A 219 -37.04 16.03 19.72
N LYS A 220 -37.94 15.23 19.09
CA LYS A 220 -39.40 15.35 19.27
C LYS A 220 -39.95 14.74 20.57
N LYS A 221 -39.18 13.82 21.23
CA LYS A 221 -39.57 13.22 22.50
C LYS A 221 -39.13 14.02 23.72
N ILE A 222 -38.29 15.04 23.53
CA ILE A 222 -37.73 15.91 24.60
C ILE A 222 -38.47 17.28 24.66
N LYS A 223 -39.45 17.51 23.78
CA LYS A 223 -40.42 18.58 23.88
C LYS A 223 -41.75 18.01 24.33
#